data_d1ad0f0ffb3e3d8ee06763301135f8f5
#
_entry.id   d1ad0f0ffb3e3d8ee06763301135f8f5
#
_cell.length_a   1.000
_cell.length_b   1.000
_cell.length_c   1.000
_cell.angle_alpha   90.00
_cell.angle_beta   90.00
_cell.angle_gamma   90.00
#
_symmetry.space_group_name_H-M   'P 1'
#
loop_
_entity.id
_entity.type
_entity.pdbx_description
1 polymer ?
#
loop_
_entity_poly.entity_id
_entity_poly.type
_entity_poly.pdbx_seq_one_letter_code
_entity_poly.pdbx_strand_id
1 'polypeptide(L)'
;MRIGDEQLKIQKIDGFSRIYQAECFPNEFLTMMGKNKGEQARYLRWLYTWLAVLDREGMRALDLSQFEYLRETDNPRLFAIRHPHSQINERYIYIYEAGESAILLTAFMEKSKRDYDFAITRAKNILKELEESDDGTSL
;
A
#
# COMPACT_ATOMS: atom_id res chain seq x y z
N MET A 1 3.81 12.50 -9.67
CA MET A 1 2.60 12.23 -8.86
C MET A 1 2.36 13.37 -7.89
N ARG A 2 1.17 13.87 -7.82
CA ARG A 2 0.82 14.98 -6.94
C ARG A 2 -0.18 14.53 -5.89
N ILE A 3 0.06 14.87 -4.63
CA ILE A 3 -0.77 14.51 -3.50
C ILE A 3 -1.57 15.73 -3.07
N GLY A 4 -2.85 15.55 -2.85
CA GLY A 4 -3.72 16.60 -2.33
C GLY A 4 -4.20 17.62 -3.35
N ASP A 5 -3.90 17.42 -4.61
CA ASP A 5 -4.41 18.22 -5.71
C ASP A 5 -5.64 17.54 -6.30
N GLU A 6 -6.11 17.95 -7.45
CA GLU A 6 -7.27 17.39 -8.14
C GLU A 6 -7.04 15.98 -8.65
N GLN A 7 -6.09 15.26 -8.06
CA GLN A 7 -5.74 13.91 -8.46
C GLN A 7 -6.82 12.97 -7.97
N LEU A 8 -7.62 12.47 -8.89
CA LEU A 8 -8.74 11.60 -8.57
C LEU A 8 -8.31 10.22 -8.14
N LYS A 9 -7.02 9.88 -8.35
CA LYS A 9 -6.51 8.51 -8.11
C LYS A 9 -5.80 8.33 -6.79
N ILE A 10 -5.57 9.41 -6.05
CA ILE A 10 -4.93 9.36 -4.74
C ILE A 10 -5.84 10.00 -3.72
N GLN A 11 -6.08 9.32 -2.60
CA GLN A 11 -6.97 9.79 -1.54
C GLN A 11 -6.24 9.71 -0.21
N LYS A 12 -6.44 10.73 0.63
CA LYS A 12 -5.93 10.68 1.99
C LYS A 12 -6.80 9.75 2.82
N ILE A 13 -6.19 8.94 3.69
CA ILE A 13 -6.95 8.08 4.61
C ILE A 13 -7.25 8.88 5.87
N ASP A 14 -8.52 8.99 6.23
CA ASP A 14 -8.95 9.73 7.40
C ASP A 14 -8.30 9.20 8.67
N GLY A 15 -7.95 10.12 9.56
CA GLY A 15 -7.34 9.76 10.83
C GLY A 15 -5.82 9.73 10.82
N PHE A 16 -5.19 9.92 9.67
CA PHE A 16 -3.73 9.95 9.53
C PHE A 16 -3.28 11.23 8.85
N SER A 17 -2.07 11.67 9.20
CA SER A 17 -1.51 12.90 8.62
C SER A 17 -0.80 12.64 7.29
N ARG A 18 -0.15 11.48 7.15
CA ARG A 18 0.76 11.20 6.04
C ARG A 18 0.44 9.89 5.32
N ILE A 19 -0.75 9.33 5.52
CA ILE A 19 -1.13 8.07 4.88
C ILE A 19 -2.18 8.32 3.82
N TYR A 20 -1.89 7.88 2.62
CA TYR A 20 -2.74 8.00 1.45
C TYR A 20 -2.96 6.62 0.84
N GLN A 21 -3.90 6.54 -0.08
CA GLN A 21 -4.14 5.30 -0.82
C GLN A 21 -4.45 5.64 -2.26
N ALA A 22 -4.11 4.73 -3.17
CA ALA A 22 -4.62 4.77 -4.52
C ALA A 22 -6.13 4.56 -4.47
N GLU A 23 -6.85 5.19 -5.36
CA GLU A 23 -8.32 5.10 -5.41
C GLU A 23 -8.80 3.66 -5.49
N CYS A 24 -8.03 2.77 -6.13
CA CYS A 24 -8.38 1.37 -6.26
C CYS A 24 -8.05 0.52 -5.03
N PHE A 25 -7.33 1.06 -4.03
CA PHE A 25 -6.89 0.24 -2.90
C PHE A 25 -8.05 -0.43 -2.15
N PRO A 26 -9.16 0.26 -1.84
CA PRO A 26 -10.28 -0.42 -1.16
C PRO A 26 -10.77 -1.65 -1.92
N ASN A 27 -10.85 -1.60 -3.24
CA ASN A 27 -11.24 -2.75 -4.05
C ASN A 27 -10.17 -3.84 -4.05
N GLU A 28 -8.88 -3.45 -4.07
CA GLU A 28 -7.78 -4.40 -3.94
C GLU A 28 -7.86 -5.15 -2.62
N PHE A 29 -8.18 -4.44 -1.55
CA PHE A 29 -8.37 -5.04 -0.23
C PHE A 29 -9.53 -6.04 -0.24
N LEU A 30 -10.67 -5.66 -0.78
CA LEU A 30 -11.84 -6.56 -0.85
C LEU A 30 -11.57 -7.79 -1.70
N THR A 31 -10.85 -7.63 -2.80
CA THR A 31 -10.45 -8.74 -3.65
C THR A 31 -9.54 -9.71 -2.88
N MET A 32 -8.60 -9.17 -2.12
CA MET A 32 -7.75 -9.98 -1.26
C MET A 32 -8.56 -10.80 -0.26
N MET A 33 -9.58 -10.17 0.35
CA MET A 33 -10.42 -10.85 1.33
C MET A 33 -11.21 -12.01 0.73
N GLY A 34 -11.66 -11.86 -0.52
CA GLY A 34 -12.36 -12.93 -1.23
C GLY A 34 -13.53 -13.47 -0.44
N LYS A 35 -13.45 -14.77 -0.07
CA LYS A 35 -14.50 -15.44 0.70
C LYS A 35 -14.45 -15.12 2.19
N ASN A 36 -13.41 -14.43 2.65
CA ASN A 36 -13.19 -14.13 4.06
C ASN A 36 -13.72 -12.77 4.47
N LYS A 37 -14.76 -12.30 3.81
CA LYS A 37 -15.32 -10.96 4.07
C LYS A 37 -15.77 -10.77 5.52
N GLY A 38 -16.13 -11.86 6.21
CA GLY A 38 -16.49 -11.81 7.62
C GLY A 38 -15.34 -11.39 8.54
N GLU A 39 -14.11 -11.53 8.07
CA GLU A 39 -12.90 -11.15 8.82
C GLU A 39 -12.42 -9.74 8.49
N GLN A 40 -13.12 -9.03 7.63
CA GLN A 40 -12.70 -7.73 7.11
C GLN A 40 -12.39 -6.73 8.22
N ALA A 41 -13.26 -6.63 9.22
CA ALA A 41 -13.08 -5.66 10.31
C ALA A 41 -11.80 -5.95 11.11
N ARG A 42 -11.49 -7.23 11.31
CA ARG A 42 -10.29 -7.66 12.03
C ARG A 42 -9.03 -7.29 11.25
N TYR A 43 -9.02 -7.54 9.95
CA TYR A 43 -7.87 -7.23 9.09
C TYR A 43 -7.66 -5.72 8.99
N LEU A 44 -8.74 -4.95 8.89
CA LEU A 44 -8.66 -3.50 8.86
C LEU A 44 -8.11 -2.94 10.16
N ARG A 45 -8.55 -3.48 11.32
CA ARG A 45 -8.01 -3.03 12.61
C ARG A 45 -6.50 -3.28 12.69
N TRP A 46 -6.05 -4.43 12.24
CA TRP A 46 -4.63 -4.74 12.22
C TRP A 46 -3.88 -3.79 11.29
N LEU A 47 -4.37 -3.61 10.08
CA LEU A 47 -3.75 -2.70 9.13
C LEU A 47 -3.66 -1.29 9.70
N TYR A 48 -4.75 -0.79 10.26
CA TYR A 48 -4.79 0.57 10.80
C TYR A 48 -3.84 0.75 11.98
N THR A 49 -3.65 -0.28 12.80
CA THR A 49 -2.66 -0.25 13.86
C THR A 49 -1.26 0.03 13.29
N TRP A 50 -0.90 -0.64 12.21
CA TRP A 50 0.41 -0.45 11.59
C TRP A 50 0.49 0.80 10.73
N LEU A 51 -0.62 1.25 10.17
CA LEU A 51 -0.66 2.55 9.51
C LEU A 51 -0.40 3.69 10.49
N ALA A 52 -0.88 3.57 11.73
CA ALA A 52 -0.58 4.55 12.77
C ALA A 52 0.92 4.61 13.08
N VAL A 53 1.58 3.46 13.11
CA VAL A 53 3.03 3.39 13.29
C VAL A 53 3.73 4.05 12.10
N LEU A 54 3.32 3.71 10.90
CA LEU A 54 3.90 4.28 9.67
C LEU A 54 3.70 5.80 9.62
N ASP A 55 2.53 6.29 10.00
CA ASP A 55 2.21 7.71 10.02
C ASP A 55 3.13 8.48 11.00
N ARG A 56 3.42 7.87 12.14
CA ARG A 56 4.26 8.48 13.17
C ARG A 56 5.75 8.39 12.84
N GLU A 57 6.20 7.21 12.39
CA GLU A 57 7.62 6.92 12.22
C GLU A 57 8.15 7.20 10.82
N GLY A 58 7.31 7.27 9.81
CA GLY A 58 7.77 7.46 8.44
C GLY A 58 8.69 6.32 8.02
N MET A 59 9.84 6.66 7.45
CA MET A 59 10.80 5.65 6.98
C MET A 59 11.46 4.87 8.12
N ARG A 60 11.41 5.38 9.34
CA ARG A 60 11.93 4.65 10.51
C ARG A 60 11.09 3.41 10.82
N ALA A 61 9.87 3.33 10.31
CA ALA A 61 9.06 2.12 10.44
C ALA A 61 9.78 0.89 9.85
N LEU A 62 10.68 1.09 8.89
CA LEU A 62 11.45 0.01 8.28
C LEU A 62 12.37 -0.72 9.26
N ASP A 63 12.59 -0.15 10.46
CA ASP A 63 13.32 -0.85 11.51
C ASP A 63 12.49 -1.97 12.14
N LEU A 64 11.18 -2.00 11.89
CA LEU A 64 10.28 -3.00 12.44
C LEU A 64 10.02 -4.11 11.43
N SER A 65 9.87 -5.35 11.93
CA SER A 65 9.71 -6.52 11.06
C SER A 65 8.42 -6.53 10.25
N GLN A 66 7.43 -5.72 10.64
CA GLN A 66 6.17 -5.61 9.89
C GLN A 66 6.33 -4.82 8.59
N PHE A 67 7.42 -4.08 8.43
CA PHE A 67 7.66 -3.25 7.25
C PHE A 67 8.92 -3.74 6.55
N GLU A 68 8.84 -3.96 5.24
CA GLU A 68 10.01 -4.42 4.51
C GLU A 68 10.17 -3.70 3.18
N TYR A 69 11.41 -3.51 2.79
CA TYR A 69 11.76 -3.04 1.46
C TYR A 69 11.78 -4.23 0.50
N LEU A 70 11.07 -4.10 -0.61
CA LEU A 70 11.06 -5.13 -1.65
C LEU A 70 12.28 -4.95 -2.55
N ARG A 71 13.31 -5.75 -2.34
CA ARG A 71 14.66 -5.54 -2.87
C ARG A 71 14.80 -5.52 -4.38
N GLU A 72 13.88 -6.15 -5.08
CA GLU A 72 13.95 -6.22 -6.54
C GLU A 72 13.21 -5.05 -7.20
N THR A 73 12.90 -4.00 -6.44
CA THR A 73 12.13 -2.87 -6.93
C THR A 73 12.91 -1.57 -6.76
N ASP A 74 13.69 -1.21 -7.77
CA ASP A 74 14.48 0.01 -7.68
C ASP A 74 13.80 1.26 -8.23
N ASN A 75 12.94 1.11 -9.23
CA ASN A 75 12.30 2.25 -9.86
C ASN A 75 10.93 1.86 -10.42
N PRO A 76 9.86 2.05 -9.67
CA PRO A 76 9.81 2.64 -8.32
C PRO A 76 10.24 1.68 -7.24
N ARG A 77 10.66 2.25 -6.11
CA ARG A 77 11.01 1.49 -4.92
C ARG A 77 9.74 1.16 -4.15
N LEU A 78 9.48 -0.14 -3.95
CA LEU A 78 8.28 -0.63 -3.30
C LEU A 78 8.57 -1.18 -1.91
N PHE A 79 7.57 -1.09 -1.04
CA PHE A 79 7.64 -1.56 0.34
C PHE A 79 6.39 -2.36 0.66
N ALA A 80 6.46 -3.20 1.68
CA ALA A 80 5.30 -3.99 2.10
C ALA A 80 5.09 -3.93 3.60
N ILE A 81 3.82 -3.95 4.00
CA ILE A 81 3.40 -4.19 5.38
C ILE A 81 2.98 -5.65 5.45
N ARG A 82 3.48 -6.39 6.44
CA ARG A 82 3.25 -7.82 6.56
C ARG A 82 3.01 -8.26 8.00
N HIS A 83 2.46 -9.47 8.16
CA HIS A 83 2.29 -10.15 9.45
C HIS A 83 3.41 -11.19 9.63
N PRO A 84 4.54 -10.85 10.23
CA PRO A 84 5.70 -11.76 10.20
C PRO A 84 5.53 -13.06 10.97
N HIS A 85 4.62 -13.15 11.94
CA HIS A 85 4.46 -14.34 12.78
C HIS A 85 3.02 -14.85 12.78
N SER A 86 2.26 -14.55 11.75
CA SER A 86 0.86 -14.93 11.66
C SER A 86 0.67 -16.03 10.62
N GLN A 87 -0.36 -16.85 10.81
CA GLN A 87 -0.81 -17.79 9.78
C GLN A 87 -1.56 -17.05 8.66
N ILE A 88 -1.94 -15.81 8.92
CA ILE A 88 -2.60 -14.96 7.93
C ILE A 88 -1.51 -14.27 7.14
N ASN A 89 -1.47 -14.52 5.86
CA ASN A 89 -0.39 -14.04 5.01
C ASN A 89 -0.82 -12.83 4.18
N GLU A 90 -1.57 -11.92 4.79
CA GLU A 90 -1.94 -10.68 4.11
C GLU A 90 -0.73 -9.75 3.99
N ARG A 91 -0.65 -9.09 2.86
CA ARG A 91 0.45 -8.17 2.55
C ARG A 91 -0.12 -6.95 1.87
N TYR A 92 0.47 -5.79 2.15
CA TYR A 92 0.03 -4.51 1.58
C TYR A 92 1.25 -3.82 0.99
N ILE A 93 1.19 -3.48 -0.29
CA ILE A 93 2.31 -2.80 -0.96
C ILE A 93 2.05 -1.31 -0.98
N TYR A 94 3.07 -0.54 -0.63
CA TYR A 94 3.00 0.92 -0.58
C TYR A 94 4.31 1.53 -1.08
N ILE A 95 4.28 2.84 -1.32
CA ILE A 95 5.47 3.64 -1.63
C ILE A 95 5.57 4.80 -0.66
N TYR A 96 6.77 5.40 -0.58
CA TYR A 96 6.94 6.68 0.10
C TYR A 96 6.98 7.80 -0.93
N GLU A 97 6.38 8.93 -0.58
CA GLU A 97 6.46 10.17 -1.32
C GLU A 97 7.17 11.24 -0.48
N ALA A 98 7.34 12.43 -1.04
CA ALA A 98 7.99 13.54 -0.37
C ALA A 98 7.41 13.76 1.03
N GLY A 99 8.29 14.05 2.01
CA GLY A 99 7.88 14.24 3.39
C GLY A 99 7.57 12.95 4.13
N GLU A 100 8.01 11.82 3.58
CA GLU A 100 7.79 10.48 4.12
C GLU A 100 6.32 10.08 4.19
N SER A 101 5.49 10.67 3.34
CA SER A 101 4.11 10.23 3.18
C SER A 101 4.10 8.86 2.51
N ALA A 102 3.15 8.02 2.89
CA ALA A 102 3.00 6.68 2.31
C ALA A 102 1.73 6.60 1.49
N ILE A 103 1.80 5.87 0.37
CA ILE A 103 0.65 5.65 -0.49
C ILE A 103 0.45 4.15 -0.64
N LEU A 104 -0.67 3.64 -0.14
CA LEU A 104 -1.06 2.24 -0.29
C LEU A 104 -1.51 1.97 -1.73
N LEU A 105 -1.01 0.91 -2.32
CA LEU A 105 -1.30 0.58 -3.71
C LEU A 105 -2.16 -0.65 -3.88
N THR A 106 -1.77 -1.77 -3.29
CA THR A 106 -2.50 -3.04 -3.46
C THR A 106 -2.36 -3.91 -2.23
N ALA A 107 -3.21 -4.93 -2.16
CA ALA A 107 -3.24 -5.91 -1.09
C ALA A 107 -3.37 -7.30 -1.69
N PHE A 108 -2.73 -8.29 -1.06
CA PHE A 108 -2.77 -9.67 -1.55
C PHE A 108 -2.49 -10.65 -0.42
N MET A 109 -2.91 -11.91 -0.62
CA MET A 109 -2.55 -13.01 0.27
C MET A 109 -1.33 -13.71 -0.31
N GLU A 110 -0.26 -13.79 0.47
CA GLU A 110 0.95 -14.48 0.04
C GLU A 110 0.82 -15.98 0.33
N LYS A 111 0.78 -16.77 -0.73
CA LYS A 111 0.80 -18.24 -0.63
C LYS A 111 2.08 -18.80 -1.24
N SER A 112 2.71 -18.03 -2.13
CA SER A 112 3.94 -18.43 -2.80
C SER A 112 4.67 -17.18 -3.29
N LYS A 113 5.91 -17.37 -3.74
CA LYS A 113 6.69 -16.28 -4.36
C LYS A 113 5.97 -15.68 -5.57
N ARG A 114 5.21 -16.50 -6.29
CA ARG A 114 4.46 -16.06 -7.46
C ARG A 114 3.46 -14.97 -7.09
N ASP A 115 2.84 -15.06 -5.92
CA ASP A 115 1.88 -14.06 -5.46
C ASP A 115 2.56 -12.70 -5.28
N TYR A 116 3.78 -12.69 -4.75
CA TYR A 116 4.56 -11.46 -4.64
C TYR A 116 4.87 -10.87 -6.02
N ASP A 117 5.28 -11.70 -6.95
CA ASP A 117 5.63 -11.23 -8.30
C ASP A 117 4.41 -10.59 -8.98
N PHE A 118 3.25 -11.22 -8.86
CA PHE A 118 2.00 -10.66 -9.39
C PHE A 118 1.64 -9.34 -8.71
N ALA A 119 1.79 -9.28 -7.39
CA ALA A 119 1.45 -8.08 -6.64
C ALA A 119 2.39 -6.93 -6.97
N ILE A 120 3.67 -7.20 -7.14
CA ILE A 120 4.65 -6.18 -7.56
C ILE A 120 4.29 -5.64 -8.94
N THR A 121 3.96 -6.52 -9.88
CA THR A 121 3.51 -6.09 -11.20
C THR A 121 2.24 -5.24 -11.11
N ARG A 122 1.30 -5.67 -10.29
CA ARG A 122 0.05 -4.92 -10.08
C ARG A 122 0.34 -3.53 -9.51
N ALA A 123 1.21 -3.45 -8.50
CA ALA A 123 1.58 -2.18 -7.88
C ALA A 123 2.24 -1.23 -8.90
N LYS A 124 3.13 -1.76 -9.73
CA LYS A 124 3.77 -0.97 -10.78
C LYS A 124 2.77 -0.44 -11.80
N ASN A 125 1.78 -1.26 -12.16
CA ASN A 125 0.73 -0.84 -13.08
C ASN A 125 -0.14 0.26 -12.47
N ILE A 126 -0.46 0.16 -11.18
CA ILE A 126 -1.21 1.19 -10.47
C ILE A 126 -0.43 2.49 -10.46
N LEU A 127 0.87 2.43 -10.16
CA LEU A 127 1.73 3.62 -10.17
C LEU A 127 1.78 4.26 -11.55
N LYS A 128 1.87 3.45 -12.58
CA LYS A 128 1.89 3.95 -13.96
C LYS A 128 0.60 4.70 -14.28
N GLU A 129 -0.54 4.16 -13.87
CA GLU A 129 -1.82 4.83 -14.07
C GLU A 129 -1.88 6.15 -13.32
N LEU A 130 -1.37 6.20 -12.09
CA LEU A 130 -1.33 7.43 -11.30
C LEU A 130 -0.44 8.48 -11.96
N GLU A 131 0.70 8.08 -12.49
CA GLU A 131 1.62 8.99 -13.17
C GLU A 131 1.04 9.50 -14.49
N GLU A 132 0.39 8.64 -15.25
CA GLU A 132 -0.27 9.05 -16.49
C GLU A 132 -1.39 10.04 -16.21
N SER A 133 -2.11 9.87 -15.10
CA SER A 133 -3.15 10.79 -14.68
C SER A 133 -2.56 12.17 -14.36
N ASP A 134 -1.42 12.19 -13.65
CA ASP A 134 -0.72 13.44 -13.36
C ASP A 134 -0.22 14.11 -14.64
N ASP A 135 0.37 13.34 -15.54
CA ASP A 135 0.87 13.85 -16.81
C ASP A 135 -0.29 14.45 -17.62
N GLY A 136 -1.42 13.79 -17.63
CA GLY A 136 -2.62 14.29 -18.30
C GLY A 136 -3.11 15.61 -17.73
N THR A 137 -3.00 15.78 -16.40
CA THR A 137 -3.40 17.02 -15.75
C THR A 137 -2.36 18.14 -15.94
N SER A 138 -1.13 17.77 -16.19
CA SER A 138 -0.06 18.75 -16.37
C SER A 138 -0.09 19.45 -17.73
N LEU A 139 -0.84 18.88 -18.63
CA LEU A 139 -0.98 19.44 -19.95
C LEU A 139 -1.95 20.62 -19.94
#